data_2455bf2c2b71446870f7c8494988c479
#
_entry.id   2455bf2c2b71446870f7c8494988c479
#
_cell.length_a   1.000
_cell.length_b   1.000
_cell.length_c   1.000
_cell.angle_alpha   90.00
_cell.angle_beta   90.00
_cell.angle_gamma   90.00
#
_symmetry.space_group_name_H-M   'P 1'
#
loop_
_entity.id
_entity.type
_entity.pdbx_description
1 polymer ?
#
loop_
_entity_poly.entity_id
_entity_poly.type
_entity_poly.pdbx_seq_one_letter_code
_entity_poly.pdbx_strand_id
1 'polypeptide(L)'
;MPASREARPTIRFVDEYCQRYADLFSDIRSFEAFKYLHLGLISEVKRKSLPAIAKAVGLDNQQGLHHFLWKSPWQAQQVRQRRLEIIFKVLAGRSLILLIDETGDCKKETSTDYVKRQYIGNVGKKENGIVAVTAYGLVDGMIVPLTFEVYNPH
;
A
#
# COMPACT_ATOMS: atom_id res chain seq x y z
N MET A 1 4.37 -16.60 31.24
CA MET A 1 3.99 -16.08 29.92
C MET A 1 5.07 -16.51 28.95
N PRO A 2 4.76 -17.15 27.81
CA PRO A 2 5.78 -17.41 26.81
C PRO A 2 6.35 -16.07 26.35
N ALA A 3 7.68 -15.94 26.34
CA ALA A 3 8.36 -14.76 25.87
C ALA A 3 7.88 -14.45 24.44
N SER A 4 7.36 -13.26 24.23
CA SER A 4 6.98 -12.78 22.91
C SER A 4 8.26 -12.77 22.06
N ARG A 5 8.33 -13.64 21.04
CA ARG A 5 9.47 -13.64 20.14
C ARG A 5 9.56 -12.32 19.39
N GLU A 6 10.76 -11.92 19.06
CA GLU A 6 10.98 -10.75 18.20
C GLU A 6 10.56 -11.04 16.75
N ALA A 7 10.19 -9.99 16.03
CA ALA A 7 9.87 -10.07 14.61
C ALA A 7 11.13 -10.43 13.81
N ARG A 8 10.99 -11.36 12.84
CA ARG A 8 12.10 -11.75 11.97
C ARG A 8 12.67 -10.53 11.23
N PRO A 9 13.99 -10.34 11.21
CA PRO A 9 14.59 -9.22 10.49
C PRO A 9 14.42 -9.40 8.97
N THR A 10 14.39 -8.26 8.26
CA THR A 10 14.46 -8.18 6.80
C THR A 10 15.72 -7.40 6.41
N ILE A 11 15.60 -6.37 5.57
CA ILE A 11 16.69 -5.43 5.32
C ILE A 11 16.53 -4.20 6.21
N ARG A 12 17.64 -3.66 6.68
CA ARG A 12 17.69 -2.65 7.73
C ARG A 12 16.74 -1.47 7.51
N PHE A 13 16.73 -0.86 6.33
CA PHE A 13 15.88 0.33 6.09
C PHE A 13 14.38 -0.01 6.05
N VAL A 14 13.99 -1.24 5.64
CA VAL A 14 12.59 -1.71 5.71
C VAL A 14 12.21 -1.93 7.17
N ASP A 15 13.10 -2.56 7.96
CA ASP A 15 12.85 -2.78 9.38
C ASP A 15 12.70 -1.46 10.14
N GLU A 16 13.60 -0.49 9.93
CA GLU A 16 13.55 0.84 10.54
C GLU A 16 12.29 1.63 10.13
N TYR A 17 11.89 1.54 8.86
CA TYR A 17 10.65 2.16 8.39
C TYR A 17 9.42 1.49 8.99
N CYS A 18 9.31 0.18 8.88
CA CYS A 18 8.15 -0.59 9.35
C CYS A 18 8.00 -0.53 10.88
N GLN A 19 9.10 -0.38 11.63
CA GLN A 19 9.06 -0.24 13.09
C GLN A 19 8.17 0.93 13.55
N ARG A 20 8.04 1.97 12.74
CA ARG A 20 7.16 3.13 13.00
C ARG A 20 5.67 2.79 12.99
N TYR A 21 5.31 1.59 12.56
CA TYR A 21 3.93 1.08 12.47
C TYR A 21 3.69 -0.11 13.40
N ALA A 22 4.69 -0.56 14.15
CA ALA A 22 4.62 -1.81 14.91
C ALA A 22 3.44 -1.86 15.91
N ASP A 23 3.14 -0.71 16.54
CA ASP A 23 2.04 -0.54 17.49
C ASP A 23 0.63 -0.65 16.86
N LEU A 24 0.52 -0.61 15.54
CA LEU A 24 -0.74 -0.79 14.81
C LEU A 24 -1.13 -2.26 14.60
N PHE A 25 -0.25 -3.19 14.96
CA PHE A 25 -0.46 -4.62 14.78
C PHE A 25 -0.55 -5.31 16.13
N SER A 26 -1.64 -6.05 16.35
CA SER A 26 -1.91 -6.76 17.60
C SER A 26 -1.04 -8.01 17.78
N ASP A 27 -0.45 -8.51 16.70
CA ASP A 27 0.37 -9.72 16.71
C ASP A 27 1.58 -9.61 15.80
N ILE A 28 2.61 -10.35 16.15
CA ILE A 28 3.92 -10.31 15.49
C ILE A 28 3.87 -10.85 14.05
N ARG A 29 2.96 -11.79 13.74
CA ARG A 29 2.85 -12.38 12.39
C ARG A 29 2.28 -11.38 11.42
N SER A 30 1.31 -10.58 11.84
CA SER A 30 0.75 -9.48 11.06
C SER A 30 1.80 -8.41 10.80
N PHE A 31 2.60 -8.05 11.80
CA PHE A 31 3.70 -7.11 11.62
C PHE A 31 4.79 -7.65 10.67
N GLU A 32 5.17 -8.92 10.79
CA GLU A 32 6.10 -9.57 9.86
C GLU A 32 5.56 -9.59 8.42
N ALA A 33 4.27 -9.93 8.24
CA ALA A 33 3.63 -9.90 6.91
C ALA A 33 3.64 -8.49 6.30
N PHE A 34 3.40 -7.46 7.11
CA PHE A 34 3.52 -6.06 6.69
C PHE A 34 4.93 -5.73 6.20
N LYS A 35 5.98 -6.15 6.91
CA LYS A 35 7.38 -5.98 6.50
C LYS A 35 7.68 -6.71 5.18
N TYR A 36 7.27 -7.96 5.06
CA TYR A 36 7.48 -8.75 3.84
C TYR A 36 6.76 -8.18 2.63
N LEU A 37 5.54 -7.64 2.81
CA LEU A 37 4.85 -6.94 1.73
C LEU A 37 5.62 -5.69 1.28
N HIS A 38 6.13 -4.87 2.21
CA HIS A 38 6.96 -3.72 1.87
C HIS A 38 8.21 -4.13 1.09
N LEU A 39 8.95 -5.13 1.60
CA LEU A 39 10.14 -5.64 0.94
C LEU A 39 9.82 -6.16 -0.47
N GLY A 40 8.76 -6.94 -0.61
CA GLY A 40 8.35 -7.48 -1.91
C GLY A 40 7.85 -6.41 -2.90
N LEU A 41 7.16 -5.37 -2.40
CA LEU A 41 6.69 -4.27 -3.24
C LEU A 41 7.83 -3.41 -3.79
N ILE A 42 8.92 -3.21 -3.05
CA ILE A 42 10.10 -2.46 -3.50
C ILE A 42 11.12 -3.31 -4.26
N SER A 43 11.00 -4.65 -4.23
CA SER A 43 11.89 -5.54 -4.97
C SER A 43 11.62 -5.52 -6.48
N GLU A 44 12.58 -5.95 -7.29
CA GLU A 44 12.50 -5.99 -8.77
C GLU A 44 11.63 -7.14 -9.30
N VAL A 45 10.44 -7.34 -8.74
CA VAL A 45 9.49 -8.35 -9.20
C VAL A 45 8.59 -7.75 -10.28
N LYS A 46 8.63 -8.27 -11.51
CA LYS A 46 7.85 -7.76 -12.65
C LYS A 46 6.35 -7.73 -12.38
N ARG A 47 5.80 -8.78 -11.77
CA ARG A 47 4.38 -8.88 -11.41
C ARG A 47 4.24 -8.98 -9.89
N LYS A 48 3.69 -7.96 -9.24
CA LYS A 48 3.50 -7.88 -7.78
C LYS A 48 2.32 -8.73 -7.29
N SER A 49 2.30 -10.03 -7.63
CA SER A 49 1.33 -10.99 -7.07
C SER A 49 1.84 -11.56 -5.74
N LEU A 50 0.95 -11.98 -4.86
CA LEU A 50 1.35 -12.53 -3.56
C LEU A 50 2.30 -13.74 -3.66
N PRO A 51 2.09 -14.70 -4.60
CA PRO A 51 3.06 -15.78 -4.80
C PRO A 51 4.45 -15.26 -5.21
N ALA A 52 4.51 -14.28 -6.12
CA ALA A 52 5.78 -13.71 -6.58
C ALA A 52 6.48 -12.92 -5.46
N ILE A 53 5.73 -12.15 -4.67
CA ILE A 53 6.24 -11.45 -3.49
C ILE A 53 6.78 -12.46 -2.47
N ALA A 54 6.00 -13.49 -2.10
CA ALA A 54 6.43 -14.51 -1.15
C ALA A 54 7.75 -15.16 -1.55
N LYS A 55 7.87 -15.55 -2.83
CA LYS A 55 9.11 -16.09 -3.38
C LYS A 55 10.29 -15.11 -3.29
N ALA A 56 10.06 -13.84 -3.63
CA ALA A 56 11.10 -12.80 -3.63
C ALA A 56 11.64 -12.50 -2.23
N VAL A 57 10.78 -12.62 -1.20
CA VAL A 57 11.17 -12.37 0.20
C VAL A 57 11.55 -13.64 0.97
N GLY A 58 11.68 -14.78 0.29
CA GLY A 58 12.13 -16.04 0.90
C GLY A 58 11.08 -16.74 1.78
N LEU A 59 9.79 -16.53 1.54
CA LEU A 59 8.72 -17.27 2.20
C LEU A 59 8.40 -18.56 1.43
N ASP A 60 8.08 -19.63 2.15
CA ASP A 60 7.72 -20.92 1.57
C ASP A 60 6.45 -20.85 0.71
N ASN A 61 5.51 -19.98 1.11
CA ASN A 61 4.25 -19.76 0.39
C ASN A 61 3.63 -18.39 0.72
N GLN A 62 2.59 -18.02 -0.01
CA GLN A 62 1.89 -16.73 0.13
C GLN A 62 0.77 -16.72 1.18
N GLN A 63 0.48 -17.83 1.86
CA GLN A 63 -0.71 -17.93 2.73
C GLN A 63 -0.70 -16.91 3.87
N GLY A 64 0.46 -16.67 4.48
CA GLY A 64 0.63 -15.67 5.55
C GLY A 64 0.31 -14.25 5.06
N LEU A 65 0.76 -13.89 3.86
CA LEU A 65 0.48 -12.59 3.25
C LEU A 65 -1.01 -12.44 2.89
N HIS A 66 -1.62 -13.51 2.37
CA HIS A 66 -3.05 -13.53 2.06
C HIS A 66 -3.89 -13.39 3.33
N HIS A 67 -3.56 -14.15 4.39
CA HIS A 67 -4.23 -14.04 5.69
C HIS A 67 -4.12 -12.63 6.27
N PHE A 68 -2.95 -12.02 6.18
CA PHE A 68 -2.72 -10.65 6.64
C PHE A 68 -3.63 -9.65 5.93
N LEU A 69 -3.76 -9.73 4.61
CA LEU A 69 -4.57 -8.78 3.85
C LEU A 69 -6.08 -8.97 4.06
N TRP A 70 -6.53 -10.20 4.33
CA TRP A 70 -7.96 -10.50 4.38
C TRP A 70 -8.53 -10.67 5.78
N LYS A 71 -7.78 -11.25 6.72
CA LYS A 71 -8.32 -11.66 8.03
C LYS A 71 -7.69 -10.98 9.24
N SER A 72 -6.48 -10.42 9.09
CA SER A 72 -5.82 -9.80 10.24
C SER A 72 -6.51 -8.50 10.67
N PRO A 73 -6.59 -8.21 11.97
CA PRO A 73 -7.40 -7.11 12.50
C PRO A 73 -6.77 -5.72 12.38
N TRP A 74 -5.77 -5.55 11.51
CA TRP A 74 -5.20 -4.24 11.23
C TRP A 74 -6.17 -3.36 10.43
N GLN A 75 -6.03 -2.05 10.58
CA GLN A 75 -6.91 -1.08 9.92
C GLN A 75 -6.13 -0.24 8.91
N ALA A 76 -6.52 -0.32 7.64
CA ALA A 76 -5.88 0.43 6.54
C ALA A 76 -5.85 1.93 6.81
N GLN A 77 -6.92 2.48 7.42
CA GLN A 77 -7.00 3.90 7.76
C GLN A 77 -5.94 4.31 8.78
N GLN A 78 -5.66 3.51 9.80
CA GLN A 78 -4.61 3.79 10.79
C GLN A 78 -3.21 3.77 10.15
N VAL A 79 -2.97 2.81 9.25
CA VAL A 79 -1.71 2.74 8.51
C VAL A 79 -1.55 3.96 7.57
N ARG A 80 -2.62 4.36 6.87
CA ARG A 80 -2.64 5.59 6.04
C ARG A 80 -2.35 6.84 6.86
N GLN A 81 -3.02 6.99 8.01
CA GLN A 81 -2.82 8.11 8.92
C GLN A 81 -1.36 8.17 9.41
N ARG A 82 -0.84 7.06 9.91
CA ARG A 82 0.56 6.98 10.38
C ARG A 82 1.55 7.34 9.27
N ARG A 83 1.31 6.88 8.04
CA ARG A 83 2.15 7.24 6.88
C ARG A 83 2.15 8.75 6.64
N LEU A 84 0.99 9.40 6.67
CA LEU A 84 0.89 10.85 6.50
C LEU A 84 1.61 11.60 7.62
N GLU A 85 1.47 11.17 8.87
CA GLU A 85 2.19 11.75 10.01
C GLU A 85 3.71 11.69 9.82
N ILE A 86 4.23 10.54 9.35
CA ILE A 86 5.65 10.38 9.04
C ILE A 86 6.08 11.32 7.91
N ILE A 87 5.30 11.40 6.83
CA ILE A 87 5.56 12.28 5.69
C ILE A 87 5.59 13.73 6.14
N PHE A 88 4.54 14.21 6.81
CA PHE A 88 4.47 15.60 7.26
C PHE A 88 5.53 15.96 8.29
N LYS A 89 5.95 15.02 9.14
CA LYS A 89 7.08 15.22 10.04
C LYS A 89 8.39 15.44 9.28
N VAL A 90 8.62 14.71 8.19
CA VAL A 90 9.82 14.87 7.35
C VAL A 90 9.73 16.16 6.53
N LEU A 91 8.53 16.56 6.10
CA LEU A 91 8.31 17.76 5.30
C LEU A 91 8.09 19.03 6.13
N ALA A 92 8.13 18.95 7.46
CA ALA A 92 7.86 20.09 8.33
C ALA A 92 8.66 21.33 7.94
N GLY A 93 7.95 22.46 7.78
CA GLY A 93 8.53 23.75 7.38
C GLY A 93 8.86 23.90 5.89
N ARG A 94 8.60 22.89 5.06
CA ARG A 94 8.76 22.97 3.60
C ARG A 94 7.45 23.32 2.91
N SER A 95 7.54 24.20 1.92
CA SER A 95 6.41 24.46 1.01
C SER A 95 6.23 23.28 0.07
N LEU A 96 4.98 22.91 -0.18
CA LEU A 96 4.64 21.87 -1.15
C LEU A 96 3.62 22.39 -2.17
N ILE A 97 3.69 21.88 -3.39
CA ILE A 97 2.67 22.07 -4.42
C ILE A 97 1.80 20.81 -4.39
N LEU A 98 0.49 20.99 -4.18
CA LEU A 98 -0.47 19.89 -4.22
C LEU A 98 -0.87 19.62 -5.67
N LEU A 99 -0.67 18.39 -6.10
CA LEU A 99 -1.09 17.88 -7.40
C LEU A 99 -2.23 16.90 -7.19
N ILE A 100 -3.38 17.14 -7.83
CA ILE A 100 -4.53 16.24 -7.79
C ILE A 100 -4.77 15.75 -9.21
N ASP A 101 -4.86 14.44 -9.40
CA ASP A 101 -5.04 13.82 -10.69
C ASP A 101 -5.95 12.60 -10.61
N GLU A 102 -6.62 12.32 -11.73
CA GLU A 102 -7.46 11.14 -11.91
C GLU A 102 -6.69 10.08 -12.69
N THR A 103 -6.73 8.87 -12.21
CA THR A 103 -6.16 7.70 -12.91
C THR A 103 -7.20 6.60 -13.03
N GLY A 104 -7.24 5.92 -14.16
CA GLY A 104 -8.15 4.81 -14.41
C GLY A 104 -7.45 3.59 -14.97
N ASP A 105 -7.98 2.42 -14.65
CA ASP A 105 -7.49 1.13 -15.13
C ASP A 105 -8.64 0.29 -15.65
N CYS A 106 -8.56 -0.12 -16.94
CA CYS A 106 -9.56 -0.98 -17.57
C CYS A 106 -9.53 -2.38 -16.96
N LYS A 107 -10.71 -2.91 -16.68
CA LYS A 107 -10.90 -4.27 -16.18
C LYS A 107 -11.76 -5.08 -17.16
N LYS A 108 -11.39 -6.33 -17.37
CA LYS A 108 -12.17 -7.26 -18.20
C LYS A 108 -13.32 -7.92 -17.43
N GLU A 109 -13.17 -8.02 -16.12
CA GLU A 109 -14.15 -8.60 -15.20
C GLU A 109 -15.04 -7.52 -14.58
N THR A 110 -16.14 -7.92 -13.95
CA THR A 110 -17.15 -7.04 -13.35
C THR A 110 -17.45 -7.37 -11.89
N SER A 111 -16.75 -8.34 -11.32
CA SER A 111 -16.99 -8.86 -9.98
C SER A 111 -16.20 -8.14 -8.87
N THR A 112 -15.18 -7.39 -9.24
CA THR A 112 -14.41 -6.59 -8.27
C THR A 112 -15.19 -5.35 -7.87
N ASP A 113 -15.19 -5.02 -6.59
CA ASP A 113 -15.80 -3.80 -6.08
C ASP A 113 -15.30 -2.57 -6.84
N TYR A 114 -16.21 -1.61 -7.07
CA TYR A 114 -15.97 -0.36 -7.82
C TYR A 114 -15.71 -0.53 -9.33
N VAL A 115 -15.67 -1.75 -9.87
CA VAL A 115 -15.59 -1.97 -11.32
C VAL A 115 -16.95 -1.74 -11.94
N LYS A 116 -17.06 -0.70 -12.75
CA LYS A 116 -18.27 -0.38 -13.55
C LYS A 116 -17.87 0.25 -14.86
N ARG A 117 -18.83 0.33 -15.78
CA ARG A 117 -18.66 1.08 -17.03
C ARG A 117 -18.68 2.59 -16.74
N GLN A 118 -17.53 3.22 -16.79
CA GLN A 118 -17.34 4.64 -16.49
C GLN A 118 -16.34 5.27 -17.45
N TYR A 119 -16.24 6.60 -17.46
CA TYR A 119 -15.25 7.29 -18.27
C TYR A 119 -13.87 7.06 -17.66
N ILE A 120 -12.92 6.66 -18.49
CA ILE A 120 -11.54 6.42 -18.08
C ILE A 120 -10.65 7.41 -18.83
N GLY A 121 -10.15 8.43 -18.12
CA GLY A 121 -9.49 9.59 -18.70
C GLY A 121 -8.29 9.24 -19.58
N ASN A 122 -7.42 8.34 -19.14
CA ASN A 122 -6.25 7.90 -19.91
C ASN A 122 -6.58 7.06 -21.16
N VAL A 123 -7.81 6.56 -21.27
CA VAL A 123 -8.31 5.84 -22.46
C VAL A 123 -9.18 6.75 -23.34
N GLY A 124 -9.69 7.83 -22.79
CA GLY A 124 -10.51 8.83 -23.49
C GLY A 124 -11.93 8.38 -23.83
N LYS A 125 -12.45 7.31 -23.24
CA LYS A 125 -13.79 6.76 -23.49
C LYS A 125 -14.38 6.05 -22.28
N LYS A 126 -15.69 5.72 -22.37
CA LYS A 126 -16.36 4.89 -21.37
C LYS A 126 -16.01 3.42 -21.58
N GLU A 127 -15.32 2.84 -20.61
CA GLU A 127 -14.94 1.43 -20.55
C GLU A 127 -15.25 0.84 -19.17
N ASN A 128 -15.22 -0.48 -19.07
CA ASN A 128 -15.32 -1.17 -17.79
C ASN A 128 -13.98 -1.06 -17.05
N GLY A 129 -14.01 -0.53 -15.83
CA GLY A 129 -12.77 -0.33 -15.08
C GLY A 129 -12.97 0.34 -13.72
N ILE A 130 -11.87 0.67 -13.09
CA ILE A 130 -11.79 1.40 -11.81
C ILE A 130 -11.15 2.74 -12.07
N VAL A 131 -11.68 3.78 -11.42
CA VAL A 131 -11.10 5.12 -11.43
C VAL A 131 -10.75 5.52 -10.00
N ALA A 132 -9.60 6.14 -9.82
CA ALA A 132 -9.16 6.69 -8.55
C ALA A 132 -8.68 8.13 -8.72
N VAL A 133 -8.99 8.98 -7.75
CA VAL A 133 -8.41 10.31 -7.61
C VAL A 133 -7.22 10.21 -6.68
N THR A 134 -6.09 10.73 -7.12
CA THR A 134 -4.83 10.69 -6.38
C THR A 134 -4.37 12.10 -6.01
N ALA A 135 -3.75 12.25 -4.87
CA ALA A 135 -3.13 13.49 -4.44
C ALA A 135 -1.65 13.27 -4.13
N TYR A 136 -0.81 14.11 -4.70
CA TYR A 136 0.64 14.11 -4.53
C TYR A 136 1.12 15.48 -4.04
N GLY A 137 2.16 15.48 -3.23
CA GLY A 137 2.92 16.69 -2.91
C GLY A 137 4.20 16.75 -3.75
N LEU A 138 4.46 17.88 -4.40
CA LEU A 138 5.75 18.16 -5.01
C LEU A 138 6.55 19.05 -4.07
N VAL A 139 7.68 18.56 -3.60
CA VAL A 139 8.57 19.24 -2.64
C VAL A 139 10.01 19.09 -3.09
N ASP A 140 10.70 20.21 -3.33
CA ASP A 140 12.13 20.21 -3.75
C ASP A 140 12.43 19.25 -4.91
N GLY A 141 11.52 19.15 -5.88
CA GLY A 141 11.66 18.26 -7.03
C GLY A 141 11.29 16.78 -6.76
N MET A 142 10.89 16.43 -5.54
CA MET A 142 10.44 15.08 -5.19
C MET A 142 8.92 15.00 -5.22
N ILE A 143 8.38 13.92 -5.78
CA ILE A 143 6.96 13.62 -5.75
C ILE A 143 6.67 12.67 -4.59
N VAL A 144 5.81 13.12 -3.67
CA VAL A 144 5.41 12.37 -2.48
C VAL A 144 3.94 12.01 -2.58
N PRO A 145 3.56 10.74 -2.67
CA PRO A 145 2.15 10.35 -2.70
C PRO A 145 1.50 10.60 -1.33
N LEU A 146 0.44 11.40 -1.30
CA LEU A 146 -0.28 11.76 -0.07
C LEU A 146 -1.48 10.86 0.18
N THR A 147 -2.40 10.79 -0.78
CA THR A 147 -3.60 9.94 -0.66
C THR A 147 -4.15 9.55 -2.02
N PHE A 148 -5.05 8.58 -2.01
CA PHE A 148 -5.92 8.26 -3.14
C PHE A 148 -7.29 7.85 -2.62
N GLU A 149 -8.32 8.09 -3.43
CA GLU A 149 -9.68 7.61 -3.20
C GLU A 149 -10.19 6.94 -4.46
N VAL A 150 -10.74 5.74 -4.30
CA VAL A 150 -11.37 5.03 -5.41
C VAL A 150 -12.77 5.60 -5.61
N TYR A 151 -13.07 6.00 -6.84
CA TYR A 151 -14.41 6.49 -7.18
C TYR A 151 -15.42 5.35 -7.08
N ASN A 152 -16.49 5.59 -6.33
CA ASN A 152 -17.62 4.67 -6.22
C ASN A 152 -18.75 5.14 -7.16
N PRO A 153 -18.87 4.55 -8.35
CA PRO A 153 -19.96 4.90 -9.27
C PRO A 153 -21.28 4.34 -8.73
N HIS A 154 -22.22 5.22 -8.47
CA HIS A 154 -23.62 4.91 -8.08
C HIS A 154 -24.41 4.27 -9.21
#